data_707140db635beebb6616bdb422d86728
#
_entry.id   707140db635beebb6616bdb422d86728
#
_cell.length_a   1.000
_cell.length_b   1.000
_cell.length_c   1.000
_cell.angle_alpha   90.00
_cell.angle_beta   90.00
_cell.angle_gamma   90.00
#
_symmetry.space_group_name_H-M   'P 1'
#
loop_
_entity.id
_entity.type
_entity.pdbx_description
1 polymer ?
#
loop_
_entity_poly.entity_id
_entity_poly.type
_entity_poly.pdbx_seq_one_letter_code
_entity_poly.pdbx_strand_id
1 'polypeptide(L)'
;MTDDGVDRRRMLVTALGAAAALPLAACASSDSPGLEFRSPHVTDAPSARNVKDFGAIGDGVADDTAALARAADVGDASLVLYLPAGKYRVTAFPALPDYATVLGDGGDVSLITCDTDTILIELRKQNRVRFSRLGIFMSGPASTAVLLSNCFRCSFDAVVLRGNHLSDNHPKFVQQRGVVLEGDTGGTAFINCDINNFGTGIVTSCIQNYVTSSKLTSNYVGVLGTGNDHNAGLALTNVEFVSDRDPRTTVNHIRVDGASNDWWLTNVWFEGAEIALSIGDLKRGGPSQFGMSNCKVAARDVGVDLIYCRQPYLANVIFDKDLDRAPTDIRVDPTGCPEGTAINLISTNADDIRPGVFPDGWTVISRDSMHTPYFAGTMVGRAGASDADIFQAQGPDRAVRAAILASGAWLSERPEAGVVLKDTTGGYWRLTVSPEGALGTAPLGRQRPRG
;
A
#
# COMPACT_ATOMS: atom_id res chain seq x y z
N MET A 1 -42.24 -5.85 -4.30
CA MET A 1 -41.52 -4.79 -3.55
C MET A 1 -40.16 -4.70 -4.22
N THR A 2 -39.97 -3.74 -5.04
CA THR A 2 -38.80 -3.55 -5.91
C THR A 2 -37.69 -2.88 -5.11
N ASP A 3 -36.56 -3.56 -5.07
CA ASP A 3 -35.33 -3.08 -4.44
C ASP A 3 -34.62 -2.10 -5.40
N ASP A 4 -34.71 -0.80 -5.10
CA ASP A 4 -34.01 0.24 -5.85
C ASP A 4 -32.57 0.32 -5.38
N GLY A 5 -31.70 -0.45 -6.00
CA GLY A 5 -30.27 -0.33 -5.84
C GLY A 5 -29.75 1.04 -6.30
N VAL A 6 -29.38 1.87 -5.37
CA VAL A 6 -28.82 3.20 -5.64
C VAL A 6 -27.43 3.05 -6.27
N ASP A 7 -27.35 3.33 -7.57
CA ASP A 7 -26.10 3.33 -8.34
C ASP A 7 -25.16 4.45 -7.84
N ARG A 8 -24.13 4.06 -7.10
CA ARG A 8 -23.11 4.97 -6.54
C ARG A 8 -22.35 5.82 -7.59
N ARG A 9 -22.38 5.41 -8.85
CA ARG A 9 -21.78 6.18 -9.95
C ARG A 9 -22.59 7.44 -10.30
N ARG A 10 -23.87 7.47 -10.03
CA ARG A 10 -24.72 8.65 -10.25
C ARG A 10 -24.63 9.67 -9.12
N MET A 11 -24.21 9.30 -7.92
CA MET A 11 -24.05 10.24 -6.80
C MET A 11 -22.85 11.18 -6.94
N LEU A 12 -21.80 10.78 -7.66
CA LEU A 12 -20.60 11.61 -7.83
C LEU A 12 -20.78 12.73 -8.86
N VAL A 13 -21.75 12.64 -9.75
CA VAL A 13 -22.00 13.66 -10.78
C VAL A 13 -22.99 14.75 -10.30
N THR A 14 -23.80 14.44 -9.29
CA THR A 14 -24.83 15.38 -8.79
C THR A 14 -24.36 16.25 -7.61
N ALA A 15 -23.24 15.90 -6.95
CA ALA A 15 -22.70 16.67 -5.83
C ALA A 15 -21.82 17.89 -6.23
N LEU A 16 -21.47 18.02 -7.51
CA LEU A 16 -20.68 19.15 -8.04
C LEU A 16 -21.52 20.33 -8.54
N GLY A 17 -22.83 20.26 -8.44
CA GLY A 17 -23.74 21.28 -8.98
C GLY A 17 -24.36 22.27 -7.98
N ALA A 18 -24.08 22.19 -6.68
CA ALA A 18 -24.79 22.97 -5.67
C ALA A 18 -23.91 23.76 -4.69
N ALA A 19 -22.71 24.16 -5.08
CA ALA A 19 -21.86 25.03 -4.28
C ALA A 19 -21.50 26.33 -5.02
N ALA A 20 -22.52 27.03 -5.50
CA ALA A 20 -22.38 28.40 -6.01
C ALA A 20 -23.47 29.27 -5.42
N ALA A 21 -23.11 30.05 -4.43
CA ALA A 21 -23.71 31.33 -4.00
C ALA A 21 -23.68 31.49 -2.47
N LEU A 22 -22.51 31.83 -1.93
CA LEU A 22 -22.48 32.66 -0.73
C LEU A 22 -21.75 33.96 -1.08
N PRO A 23 -22.30 35.14 -0.75
CA PRO A 23 -21.66 36.39 -1.11
C PRO A 23 -20.46 36.65 -0.21
N LEU A 24 -19.29 36.70 -0.77
CA LEU A 24 -18.10 37.33 -0.16
C LEU A 24 -18.28 38.84 -0.25
N ALA A 25 -18.90 39.39 0.76
CA ALA A 25 -18.87 40.85 0.98
C ALA A 25 -18.02 41.13 2.21
N ALA A 26 -17.13 42.10 2.03
CA ALA A 26 -16.35 42.79 3.04
C ALA A 26 -14.98 42.18 3.44
N CYS A 27 -13.97 42.45 2.61
CA CYS A 27 -12.68 43.01 3.05
C CYS A 27 -12.10 43.82 1.88
N ALA A 28 -12.64 45.00 1.65
CA ALA A 28 -11.98 45.99 0.82
C ALA A 28 -11.24 46.94 1.73
N SER A 29 -9.97 47.10 1.42
CA SER A 29 -9.05 48.21 1.71
C SER A 29 -7.77 47.78 2.38
N SER A 30 -6.76 47.50 1.58
CA SER A 30 -5.42 48.05 1.73
C SER A 30 -4.69 47.85 0.40
N ASP A 31 -4.24 48.95 -0.19
CA ASP A 31 -3.37 49.00 -1.35
C ASP A 31 -2.06 48.24 -1.07
N SER A 32 -2.05 46.95 -1.41
CA SER A 32 -0.83 46.18 -1.58
C SER A 32 -0.63 45.97 -3.08
N PRO A 33 0.53 46.28 -3.65
CA PRO A 33 0.79 46.03 -5.05
C PRO A 33 0.55 44.52 -5.29
N GLY A 34 -0.36 44.21 -6.20
CA GLY A 34 -0.76 42.85 -6.52
C GLY A 34 0.46 42.02 -6.87
N LEU A 35 0.80 41.05 -6.01
CA LEU A 35 1.61 39.92 -6.41
C LEU A 35 0.78 39.13 -7.41
N GLU A 36 0.90 39.45 -8.70
CA GLU A 36 0.51 38.53 -9.76
C GLU A 36 1.32 37.25 -9.59
N PHE A 37 0.76 36.24 -8.99
CA PHE A 37 1.29 34.88 -9.09
C PHE A 37 1.10 34.43 -10.55
N ARG A 38 2.01 34.86 -11.41
CA ARG A 38 2.23 34.15 -12.67
C ARG A 38 2.80 32.80 -12.29
N SER A 39 2.02 31.73 -12.49
CA SER A 39 2.64 30.41 -12.58
C SER A 39 3.76 30.53 -13.60
N PRO A 40 5.03 30.31 -13.25
CA PRO A 40 6.10 30.39 -14.23
C PRO A 40 5.79 29.37 -15.31
N HIS A 41 5.42 29.80 -16.51
CA HIS A 41 5.44 28.92 -17.66
C HIS A 41 6.89 28.46 -17.81
N VAL A 42 7.09 27.14 -17.91
CA VAL A 42 8.43 26.55 -18.09
C VAL A 42 9.15 27.12 -19.31
N THR A 43 8.38 27.63 -20.29
CA THR A 43 8.89 28.34 -21.46
C THR A 43 9.70 29.60 -21.13
N ASP A 44 9.56 30.16 -19.91
CA ASP A 44 10.33 31.32 -19.46
C ASP A 44 11.63 30.95 -18.73
N ALA A 45 11.91 29.63 -18.55
CA ALA A 45 13.17 29.16 -18.00
C ALA A 45 14.28 29.29 -19.07
N PRO A 46 15.29 30.17 -18.89
CA PRO A 46 16.28 30.48 -19.95
C PRO A 46 17.13 29.31 -20.42
N SER A 47 17.02 28.16 -19.75
CA SER A 47 17.83 26.96 -19.98
C SER A 47 17.03 25.75 -20.51
N ALA A 48 15.71 25.85 -20.66
CA ALA A 48 14.90 24.72 -21.13
C ALA A 48 15.03 24.55 -22.65
N ARG A 49 15.43 23.35 -23.08
CA ARG A 49 15.55 23.00 -24.51
C ARG A 49 14.25 22.38 -25.00
N ASN A 50 13.47 23.18 -25.73
CA ASN A 50 12.22 22.73 -26.31
C ASN A 50 12.51 21.79 -27.49
N VAL A 51 12.04 20.54 -27.42
CA VAL A 51 12.31 19.53 -28.47
C VAL A 51 11.83 19.95 -29.86
N LYS A 52 10.81 20.82 -29.96
CA LYS A 52 10.30 21.35 -31.23
C LYS A 52 11.30 22.26 -31.94
N ASP A 53 12.13 22.98 -31.20
CA ASP A 53 13.20 23.82 -31.77
C ASP A 53 14.30 22.98 -32.41
N PHE A 54 14.34 21.67 -32.08
CA PHE A 54 15.27 20.68 -32.65
C PHE A 54 14.61 19.80 -33.71
N GLY A 55 13.39 20.15 -34.15
CA GLY A 55 12.70 19.49 -35.23
C GLY A 55 11.75 18.37 -34.82
N ALA A 56 11.39 18.24 -33.54
CA ALA A 56 10.33 17.33 -33.13
C ALA A 56 8.97 17.85 -33.60
N ILE A 57 8.16 16.98 -34.20
CA ILE A 57 6.82 17.30 -34.71
C ILE A 57 5.77 17.12 -33.63
N GLY A 58 5.79 15.98 -32.94
CA GLY A 58 4.86 15.68 -31.86
C GLY A 58 3.43 15.43 -32.34
N ASP A 59 3.24 14.85 -33.53
CA ASP A 59 1.95 14.52 -34.17
C ASP A 59 1.51 13.06 -33.92
N GLY A 60 2.38 12.25 -33.30
CA GLY A 60 2.18 10.82 -33.03
C GLY A 60 2.45 9.91 -34.23
N VAL A 61 2.91 10.44 -35.38
CA VAL A 61 3.17 9.71 -36.63
C VAL A 61 4.64 9.77 -36.99
N ALA A 62 5.19 10.99 -37.05
CA ALA A 62 6.60 11.22 -37.35
C ALA A 62 7.49 10.60 -36.27
N ASP A 63 8.66 10.10 -36.66
CA ASP A 63 9.66 9.63 -35.72
C ASP A 63 10.48 10.81 -35.19
N ASP A 64 10.23 11.16 -33.94
CA ASP A 64 10.88 12.28 -33.24
C ASP A 64 12.20 11.88 -32.54
N THR A 65 12.66 10.63 -32.65
CA THR A 65 13.86 10.09 -31.97
C THR A 65 15.09 10.98 -32.21
N ALA A 66 15.39 11.31 -33.45
CA ALA A 66 16.55 12.11 -33.80
C ALA A 66 16.44 13.57 -33.30
N ALA A 67 15.24 14.12 -33.23
CA ALA A 67 14.99 15.46 -32.73
C ALA A 67 15.23 15.52 -31.19
N LEU A 68 14.73 14.53 -30.45
CA LEU A 68 14.98 14.41 -29.02
C LEU A 68 16.48 14.23 -28.73
N ALA A 69 17.18 13.42 -29.54
CA ALA A 69 18.63 13.22 -29.39
C ALA A 69 19.40 14.55 -29.56
N ARG A 70 19.07 15.34 -30.60
CA ARG A 70 19.67 16.68 -30.80
C ARG A 70 19.35 17.65 -29.65
N ALA A 71 18.12 17.58 -29.14
CA ALA A 71 17.73 18.42 -28.01
C ALA A 71 18.44 18.02 -26.71
N ALA A 72 18.80 16.77 -26.54
CA ALA A 72 19.51 16.27 -25.36
C ALA A 72 21.03 16.45 -25.43
N ASP A 73 21.61 16.74 -26.58
CA ASP A 73 23.04 16.97 -26.77
C ASP A 73 23.43 18.36 -26.25
N VAL A 74 23.91 18.43 -25.01
CA VAL A 74 24.23 19.67 -24.27
C VAL A 74 25.72 19.81 -23.90
N GLY A 75 26.55 18.82 -24.27
CA GLY A 75 27.91 18.73 -23.74
C GLY A 75 27.90 18.61 -22.20
N ASP A 76 28.58 19.52 -21.52
CA ASP A 76 28.74 19.49 -20.05
C ASP A 76 27.68 20.28 -19.26
N ALA A 77 26.70 20.87 -19.93
CA ALA A 77 25.71 21.71 -19.25
C ALA A 77 24.59 20.91 -18.61
N SER A 78 23.98 21.47 -17.60
CA SER A 78 22.75 20.91 -17.00
C SER A 78 21.64 20.85 -18.05
N LEU A 79 21.07 19.67 -18.27
CA LEU A 79 20.01 19.45 -19.24
C LEU A 79 18.64 19.70 -18.62
N VAL A 80 17.87 20.62 -19.22
CA VAL A 80 16.42 20.70 -19.02
C VAL A 80 15.77 20.45 -20.39
N LEU A 81 15.24 19.27 -20.61
CA LEU A 81 14.56 18.87 -21.84
C LEU A 81 13.06 19.12 -21.69
N TYR A 82 12.49 19.97 -22.53
CA TYR A 82 11.07 20.30 -22.47
C TYR A 82 10.32 19.75 -23.67
N LEU A 83 9.30 18.96 -23.39
CA LEU A 83 8.36 18.39 -24.37
C LEU A 83 7.02 19.13 -24.23
N PRO A 84 6.73 20.15 -25.06
CA PRO A 84 5.42 20.78 -25.06
C PRO A 84 4.30 19.81 -25.41
N ALA A 85 3.05 20.26 -25.27
CA ALA A 85 1.87 19.51 -25.71
C ALA A 85 2.07 18.88 -27.08
N GLY A 86 1.92 17.56 -27.17
CA GLY A 86 2.14 16.79 -28.38
C GLY A 86 2.29 15.28 -28.10
N LYS A 87 2.32 14.50 -29.17
CA LYS A 87 2.49 13.06 -29.12
C LYS A 87 3.76 12.67 -29.88
N TYR A 88 4.84 12.45 -29.15
CA TYR A 88 6.18 12.20 -29.69
C TYR A 88 6.38 10.69 -29.85
N ARG A 89 6.33 10.21 -31.10
CA ARG A 89 6.64 8.82 -31.43
C ARG A 89 8.15 8.66 -31.49
N VAL A 90 8.69 7.73 -30.69
CA VAL A 90 10.14 7.48 -30.63
C VAL A 90 10.44 5.99 -30.58
N THR A 91 11.60 5.58 -31.09
CA THR A 91 12.12 4.20 -31.01
C THR A 91 13.17 4.05 -29.93
N ALA A 92 13.77 5.16 -29.48
CA ALA A 92 14.73 5.23 -28.38
C ALA A 92 14.66 6.60 -27.70
N PHE A 93 14.93 6.66 -26.43
CA PHE A 93 15.09 7.90 -25.70
C PHE A 93 16.58 8.26 -25.57
N PRO A 94 16.95 9.54 -25.62
CA PRO A 94 18.36 9.92 -25.55
C PRO A 94 18.96 9.61 -24.18
N ALA A 95 20.28 9.37 -24.15
CA ALA A 95 21.01 9.29 -22.89
C ALA A 95 20.94 10.63 -22.14
N LEU A 96 20.75 10.56 -20.84
CA LEU A 96 20.62 11.72 -19.98
C LEU A 96 21.85 11.85 -19.07
N PRO A 97 22.40 13.05 -18.88
CA PRO A 97 23.45 13.27 -17.89
C PRO A 97 22.88 13.26 -16.45
N ASP A 98 23.77 13.24 -15.46
CA ASP A 98 23.42 13.50 -14.07
C ASP A 98 22.65 14.83 -13.93
N TYR A 99 21.67 14.85 -13.02
CA TYR A 99 20.86 16.03 -12.70
C TYR A 99 19.95 16.51 -13.84
N ALA A 100 19.83 15.78 -14.93
CA ALA A 100 18.92 16.14 -16.02
C ALA A 100 17.47 16.23 -15.53
N THR A 101 16.73 17.14 -16.14
CA THR A 101 15.28 17.26 -15.93
C THR A 101 14.57 17.09 -17.29
N VAL A 102 13.61 16.19 -17.35
CA VAL A 102 12.71 16.02 -18.48
C VAL A 102 11.31 16.46 -18.05
N LEU A 103 10.72 17.38 -18.77
CA LEU A 103 9.54 18.10 -18.36
C LEU A 103 8.52 18.16 -19.48
N GLY A 104 7.25 17.91 -19.17
CA GLY A 104 6.10 18.07 -20.07
C GLY A 104 5.06 19.02 -19.52
N ASP A 105 3.97 19.21 -20.26
CA ASP A 105 2.81 20.02 -19.89
C ASP A 105 1.76 19.23 -19.09
N GLY A 106 1.83 17.91 -19.11
CA GLY A 106 0.93 17.02 -18.37
C GLY A 106 1.03 15.58 -18.85
N GLY A 107 0.66 14.64 -17.97
CA GLY A 107 0.76 13.21 -18.24
C GLY A 107 -0.08 12.70 -19.41
N ASP A 108 -1.19 13.39 -19.73
CA ASP A 108 -2.05 13.07 -20.88
C ASP A 108 -1.91 14.10 -22.02
N VAL A 109 -0.97 15.02 -21.89
CA VAL A 109 -0.78 16.16 -22.81
C VAL A 109 0.54 16.07 -23.57
N SER A 110 1.64 15.79 -22.86
CA SER A 110 2.97 15.58 -23.46
C SER A 110 3.27 14.09 -23.44
N LEU A 111 3.01 13.42 -24.57
CA LEU A 111 3.04 11.96 -24.66
C LEU A 111 4.27 11.50 -25.43
N ILE A 112 5.05 10.61 -24.84
CA ILE A 112 6.09 9.83 -25.52
C ILE A 112 5.48 8.47 -25.85
N THR A 113 5.51 8.05 -27.10
CA THR A 113 4.97 6.76 -27.53
C THR A 113 6.05 5.89 -28.17
N CYS A 114 6.07 4.61 -27.83
CA CYS A 114 7.00 3.63 -28.39
C CYS A 114 6.27 2.32 -28.71
N ASP A 115 6.45 1.84 -29.95
CA ASP A 115 5.79 0.65 -30.50
C ASP A 115 6.75 -0.55 -30.69
N THR A 116 7.98 -0.44 -30.20
CA THR A 116 9.01 -1.48 -30.34
C THR A 116 9.24 -2.22 -29.00
N ASP A 117 9.72 -3.47 -29.12
CA ASP A 117 10.13 -4.27 -27.96
C ASP A 117 11.54 -3.84 -27.52
N THR A 118 11.60 -2.73 -26.80
CA THR A 118 12.84 -2.13 -26.31
C THR A 118 12.70 -1.63 -24.87
N ILE A 119 13.83 -1.31 -24.27
CA ILE A 119 13.88 -0.44 -23.09
C ILE A 119 13.90 1.00 -23.61
N LEU A 120 12.85 1.76 -23.34
CA LEU A 120 12.73 3.11 -23.90
C LEU A 120 13.64 4.09 -23.16
N ILE A 121 13.49 4.22 -21.86
CA ILE A 121 14.33 5.09 -21.02
C ILE A 121 15.25 4.19 -20.21
N GLU A 122 16.54 4.32 -20.45
CA GLU A 122 17.56 3.55 -19.77
C GLU A 122 18.52 4.49 -19.02
N LEU A 123 18.49 4.43 -17.69
CA LEU A 123 19.40 5.15 -16.81
C LEU A 123 20.37 4.19 -16.17
N ARG A 124 21.68 4.40 -16.36
CA ARG A 124 22.74 3.58 -15.77
C ARG A 124 23.77 4.45 -15.05
N LYS A 125 23.80 4.34 -13.73
CA LYS A 125 24.70 5.10 -12.83
C LYS A 125 24.40 6.60 -12.76
N GLN A 126 23.24 7.05 -13.24
CA GLN A 126 22.85 8.46 -13.13
C GLN A 126 22.35 8.81 -11.74
N ASN A 127 22.58 10.07 -11.38
CA ASN A 127 22.15 10.69 -10.14
C ASN A 127 21.12 11.76 -10.39
N ARG A 128 20.03 11.76 -9.61
CA ARG A 128 19.04 12.85 -9.53
C ARG A 128 18.44 13.28 -10.86
N VAL A 129 18.28 12.36 -11.81
CA VAL A 129 17.53 12.62 -13.02
C VAL A 129 16.04 12.72 -12.65
N ARG A 130 15.35 13.70 -13.22
CA ARG A 130 13.94 14.00 -12.91
C ARG A 130 13.09 13.94 -14.17
N PHE A 131 11.95 13.28 -14.05
CA PHE A 131 10.88 13.30 -15.04
C PHE A 131 9.64 13.92 -14.40
N SER A 132 9.00 14.85 -15.08
CA SER A 132 7.84 15.53 -14.52
C SER A 132 6.79 15.86 -15.57
N ARG A 133 5.52 15.64 -15.24
CA ARG A 133 4.34 16.03 -16.01
C ARG A 133 4.36 15.56 -17.46
N LEU A 134 4.60 14.30 -17.69
CA LEU A 134 4.59 13.68 -19.03
C LEU A 134 4.02 12.27 -19.00
N GLY A 135 3.58 11.77 -20.15
CA GLY A 135 3.12 10.41 -20.35
C GLY A 135 4.10 9.59 -21.19
N ILE A 136 4.22 8.31 -20.86
CA ILE A 136 5.02 7.32 -21.60
C ILE A 136 4.12 6.14 -21.90
N PHE A 137 3.83 5.91 -23.19
CA PHE A 137 2.93 4.87 -23.65
C PHE A 137 3.68 3.85 -24.49
N MET A 138 3.65 2.58 -24.03
CA MET A 138 4.37 1.46 -24.61
C MET A 138 3.40 0.48 -25.26
N SER A 139 3.64 0.11 -26.51
CA SER A 139 2.82 -0.87 -27.21
C SER A 139 3.57 -2.11 -27.72
N GLY A 140 4.89 -2.18 -27.56
CA GLY A 140 5.67 -3.39 -27.77
C GLY A 140 5.35 -4.46 -26.73
N PRO A 141 5.06 -5.73 -27.09
CA PRO A 141 4.62 -6.76 -26.16
C PRO A 141 5.61 -7.13 -25.04
N ALA A 142 6.91 -6.96 -25.27
CA ALA A 142 7.97 -7.26 -24.29
C ALA A 142 8.77 -6.00 -23.89
N SER A 143 8.25 -4.82 -24.18
CA SER A 143 8.93 -3.55 -23.93
C SER A 143 9.03 -3.21 -22.43
N THR A 144 10.02 -2.36 -22.11
CA THR A 144 10.18 -1.76 -20.78
C THR A 144 10.16 -0.24 -20.94
N ALA A 145 9.28 0.44 -20.19
CA ALA A 145 9.20 1.89 -20.30
C ALA A 145 10.43 2.57 -19.65
N VAL A 146 10.81 2.17 -18.44
CA VAL A 146 11.91 2.78 -17.68
C VAL A 146 12.75 1.70 -16.99
N LEU A 147 14.06 1.75 -17.19
CA LEU A 147 15.03 0.97 -16.45
C LEU A 147 16.00 1.89 -15.73
N LEU A 148 16.19 1.66 -14.43
CA LEU A 148 17.19 2.31 -13.61
C LEU A 148 18.15 1.25 -13.03
N SER A 149 19.44 1.39 -13.32
CA SER A 149 20.48 0.48 -12.85
C SER A 149 21.60 1.25 -12.17
N ASN A 150 21.84 1.00 -10.89
CA ASN A 150 22.82 1.71 -10.07
C ASN A 150 22.60 3.24 -10.03
N CYS A 151 21.35 3.67 -10.00
CA CYS A 151 20.95 5.07 -10.00
C CYS A 151 20.57 5.56 -8.60
N PHE A 152 20.84 6.83 -8.29
CA PHE A 152 20.52 7.37 -6.98
C PHE A 152 19.66 8.63 -7.05
N ARG A 153 18.58 8.63 -6.22
CA ARG A 153 17.70 9.79 -6.01
C ARG A 153 17.08 10.34 -7.29
N CYS A 154 16.81 9.49 -8.26
CA CYS A 154 15.99 9.85 -9.41
C CYS A 154 14.53 10.07 -8.98
N SER A 155 13.76 10.82 -9.75
CA SER A 155 12.36 11.07 -9.40
C SER A 155 11.46 11.15 -10.63
N PHE A 156 10.25 10.63 -10.44
CA PHE A 156 9.15 10.72 -11.40
C PHE A 156 8.00 11.41 -10.67
N ASP A 157 7.56 12.56 -11.15
CA ASP A 157 6.51 13.36 -10.52
C ASP A 157 5.42 13.70 -11.53
N ALA A 158 4.18 13.33 -11.22
CA ALA A 158 3.03 13.47 -12.12
C ALA A 158 3.27 12.84 -13.50
N VAL A 159 3.85 11.63 -13.51
CA VAL A 159 4.16 10.88 -14.73
C VAL A 159 3.14 9.75 -14.92
N VAL A 160 2.61 9.62 -16.14
CA VAL A 160 1.75 8.52 -16.54
C VAL A 160 2.55 7.50 -17.32
N LEU A 161 2.69 6.29 -16.80
CA LEU A 161 3.27 5.15 -17.54
C LEU A 161 2.13 4.21 -17.93
N ARG A 162 1.99 3.92 -19.22
CA ARG A 162 0.92 3.06 -19.73
C ARG A 162 1.45 2.00 -20.68
N GLY A 163 1.11 0.75 -20.39
CA GLY A 163 1.30 -0.39 -21.28
C GLY A 163 0.02 -0.74 -22.04
N ASN A 164 0.00 -1.95 -22.60
CA ASN A 164 -1.13 -2.45 -23.40
C ASN A 164 -1.76 -3.74 -22.85
N HIS A 165 -1.40 -4.14 -21.63
CA HIS A 165 -1.98 -5.33 -21.02
C HIS A 165 -3.44 -5.09 -20.64
N LEU A 166 -4.32 -5.99 -21.09
CA LEU A 166 -5.75 -6.05 -20.78
C LEU A 166 -6.18 -7.51 -20.66
N SER A 167 -7.30 -7.80 -20.02
CA SER A 167 -7.88 -9.15 -19.96
C SER A 167 -8.11 -9.75 -21.36
N ASP A 168 -8.60 -8.96 -22.29
CA ASP A 168 -8.94 -9.40 -23.66
C ASP A 168 -7.74 -9.80 -24.50
N ASN A 169 -6.56 -9.29 -24.17
CA ASN A 169 -5.33 -9.59 -24.91
C ASN A 169 -4.33 -10.45 -24.14
N HIS A 170 -4.71 -10.91 -22.94
CA HIS A 170 -3.89 -11.82 -22.14
C HIS A 170 -3.63 -13.15 -22.90
N PRO A 171 -2.39 -13.70 -22.92
CA PRO A 171 -1.18 -13.27 -22.18
C PRO A 171 -0.20 -12.41 -23.03
N LYS A 172 -0.62 -11.80 -24.13
CA LYS A 172 0.26 -11.14 -25.11
C LYS A 172 1.26 -10.13 -24.48
N PHE A 173 0.83 -9.38 -23.49
CA PHE A 173 1.61 -8.29 -22.89
C PHE A 173 2.14 -8.57 -21.49
N VAL A 174 2.10 -9.83 -21.02
CA VAL A 174 2.58 -10.17 -19.66
C VAL A 174 4.08 -9.97 -19.45
N GLN A 175 4.86 -9.86 -20.54
CA GLN A 175 6.29 -9.56 -20.48
C GLN A 175 6.59 -8.04 -20.47
N GLN A 176 5.58 -7.21 -20.70
CA GLN A 176 5.74 -5.77 -20.70
C GLN A 176 5.96 -5.23 -19.28
N ARG A 177 6.91 -4.30 -19.10
CA ARG A 177 7.28 -3.75 -17.81
C ARG A 177 7.17 -2.23 -17.79
N GLY A 178 6.57 -1.68 -16.74
CA GLY A 178 6.52 -0.24 -16.54
C GLY A 178 7.88 0.29 -16.07
N VAL A 179 8.32 -0.15 -14.90
CA VAL A 179 9.58 0.28 -14.29
C VAL A 179 10.39 -0.95 -13.87
N VAL A 180 11.69 -0.91 -14.11
CA VAL A 180 12.66 -1.88 -13.57
C VAL A 180 13.70 -1.13 -12.76
N LEU A 181 13.84 -1.50 -11.49
CA LEU A 181 14.84 -0.99 -10.55
C LEU A 181 15.80 -2.14 -10.22
N GLU A 182 17.07 -2.00 -10.59
CA GLU A 182 18.07 -3.04 -10.42
C GLU A 182 19.43 -2.52 -9.92
N GLY A 183 20.32 -3.43 -9.55
CA GLY A 183 21.62 -3.10 -8.96
C GLY A 183 21.47 -2.33 -7.64
N ASP A 184 22.35 -1.37 -7.39
CA ASP A 184 22.31 -0.53 -6.19
C ASP A 184 21.41 0.72 -6.38
N THR A 185 20.35 0.61 -7.18
CA THR A 185 19.42 1.74 -7.38
C THR A 185 18.67 2.04 -6.08
N GLY A 186 18.81 3.28 -5.58
CA GLY A 186 18.21 3.66 -4.31
C GLY A 186 17.78 5.11 -4.21
N GLY A 187 16.81 5.37 -3.31
CA GLY A 187 16.27 6.70 -3.08
C GLY A 187 15.44 7.24 -4.26
N THR A 188 15.07 6.40 -5.23
CA THR A 188 14.21 6.79 -6.35
C THR A 188 12.77 6.93 -5.87
N ALA A 189 12.09 7.99 -6.29
CA ALA A 189 10.74 8.30 -5.88
C ALA A 189 9.79 8.42 -7.07
N PHE A 190 8.63 7.75 -6.97
CA PHE A 190 7.48 7.90 -7.85
C PHE A 190 6.40 8.63 -7.07
N ILE A 191 6.08 9.86 -7.47
CA ILE A 191 5.20 10.78 -6.75
C ILE A 191 4.05 11.18 -7.67
N ASN A 192 2.81 11.00 -7.22
CA ASN A 192 1.64 11.35 -8.01
C ASN A 192 1.67 10.74 -9.43
N CYS A 193 2.11 9.49 -9.53
CA CYS A 193 2.25 8.78 -10.79
C CYS A 193 1.09 7.81 -11.02
N ASP A 194 0.77 7.58 -12.30
CA ASP A 194 -0.12 6.51 -12.74
C ASP A 194 0.69 5.46 -13.52
N ILE A 195 0.70 4.20 -13.05
CA ILE A 195 1.41 3.09 -13.70
C ILE A 195 0.39 2.01 -14.07
N ASN A 196 0.03 1.94 -15.35
CA ASN A 196 -1.17 1.25 -15.79
C ASN A 196 -0.92 0.24 -16.91
N ASN A 197 -1.66 -0.87 -16.90
CA ASN A 197 -1.78 -1.80 -18.03
C ASN A 197 -0.44 -2.43 -18.48
N PHE A 198 0.46 -2.70 -17.56
CA PHE A 198 1.66 -3.48 -17.84
C PHE A 198 1.50 -4.95 -17.44
N GLY A 199 2.30 -5.84 -18.01
CA GLY A 199 2.49 -7.18 -17.46
C GLY A 199 3.05 -7.11 -16.03
N THR A 200 4.03 -6.22 -15.80
CA THR A 200 4.46 -5.86 -14.45
C THR A 200 4.64 -4.35 -14.35
N GLY A 201 3.94 -3.72 -13.41
CA GLY A 201 4.01 -2.28 -13.20
C GLY A 201 5.40 -1.83 -12.73
N ILE A 202 5.88 -2.39 -11.61
CA ILE A 202 7.22 -2.11 -11.06
C ILE A 202 7.90 -3.45 -10.76
N VAL A 203 9.10 -3.66 -11.26
CA VAL A 203 10.02 -4.72 -10.86
C VAL A 203 11.13 -4.11 -10.02
N THR A 204 11.40 -4.64 -8.83
CA THR A 204 12.49 -4.16 -7.98
C THR A 204 13.31 -5.30 -7.41
N SER A 205 14.63 -5.15 -7.46
CA SER A 205 15.62 -6.07 -6.87
C SER A 205 16.75 -5.29 -6.18
N CYS A 206 16.47 -4.12 -5.64
CA CYS A 206 17.48 -3.18 -5.16
C CYS A 206 17.07 -2.47 -3.87
N ILE A 207 17.90 -1.54 -3.40
CA ILE A 207 17.74 -0.84 -2.12
C ILE A 207 16.53 0.12 -2.13
N GLN A 208 16.29 0.74 -0.98
CA GLN A 208 15.09 1.54 -0.66
C GLN A 208 14.68 2.52 -1.75
N ASN A 209 13.48 2.31 -2.27
CA ASN A 209 12.82 3.20 -3.21
C ASN A 209 11.40 3.52 -2.71
N TYR A 210 10.74 4.51 -3.29
CA TYR A 210 9.50 5.08 -2.74
C TYR A 210 8.43 5.23 -3.82
N VAL A 211 7.18 4.85 -3.48
CA VAL A 211 5.99 5.17 -4.28
C VAL A 211 5.02 5.88 -3.36
N THR A 212 4.62 7.09 -3.73
CA THR A 212 3.73 7.89 -2.88
C THR A 212 2.65 8.59 -3.69
N SER A 213 1.44 8.69 -3.12
CA SER A 213 0.29 9.37 -3.72
C SER A 213 0.03 8.97 -5.18
N SER A 214 0.23 7.69 -5.48
CA SER A 214 0.27 7.16 -6.84
C SER A 214 -0.77 6.06 -7.03
N LYS A 215 -1.05 5.73 -8.30
CA LYS A 215 -2.02 4.70 -8.65
C LYS A 215 -1.39 3.65 -9.58
N LEU A 216 -1.59 2.37 -9.23
CA LEU A 216 -1.22 1.24 -10.08
C LEU A 216 -2.49 0.51 -10.51
N THR A 217 -2.83 0.61 -11.80
CA THR A 217 -4.12 0.11 -12.29
C THR A 217 -3.93 -0.98 -13.34
N SER A 218 -4.67 -2.07 -13.20
CA SER A 218 -4.79 -3.12 -14.22
C SER A 218 -3.44 -3.65 -14.73
N ASN A 219 -2.43 -3.71 -13.86
CA ASN A 219 -1.20 -4.42 -14.16
C ASN A 219 -1.39 -5.90 -13.82
N TYR A 220 -0.87 -6.84 -14.63
CA TYR A 220 -0.99 -8.27 -14.33
C TYR A 220 -0.31 -8.59 -12.98
N VAL A 221 0.87 -8.01 -12.72
CA VAL A 221 1.47 -7.88 -11.40
C VAL A 221 1.74 -6.40 -11.15
N GLY A 222 1.16 -5.82 -10.10
CA GLY A 222 1.36 -4.40 -9.79
C GLY A 222 2.81 -4.08 -9.44
N VAL A 223 3.33 -4.76 -8.41
CA VAL A 223 4.74 -4.67 -7.98
C VAL A 223 5.30 -6.06 -7.78
N LEU A 224 6.44 -6.34 -8.40
CA LEU A 224 7.22 -7.56 -8.22
C LEU A 224 8.53 -7.22 -7.52
N GLY A 225 8.66 -7.68 -6.27
CA GLY A 225 9.94 -7.76 -5.57
C GLY A 225 10.63 -9.07 -5.91
N THR A 226 11.79 -9.03 -6.55
CA THR A 226 12.50 -10.21 -7.01
C THR A 226 14.00 -10.09 -6.75
N GLY A 227 14.71 -11.22 -6.77
CA GLY A 227 16.15 -11.27 -6.53
C GLY A 227 16.52 -12.20 -5.38
N ASN A 228 17.79 -12.53 -5.25
CA ASN A 228 18.22 -13.55 -4.32
C ASN A 228 18.91 -13.01 -3.08
N ASP A 229 19.50 -11.82 -3.11
CA ASP A 229 20.34 -11.38 -1.99
C ASP A 229 20.17 -9.90 -1.60
N HIS A 230 19.60 -9.06 -2.46
CA HIS A 230 19.58 -7.61 -2.23
C HIS A 230 18.26 -6.96 -2.68
N ASN A 231 17.20 -7.74 -2.72
CA ASN A 231 15.87 -7.20 -2.93
C ASN A 231 15.47 -6.38 -1.71
N ALA A 232 16.12 -5.25 -1.55
CA ALA A 232 15.83 -4.34 -0.46
C ALA A 232 14.50 -3.65 -0.73
N GLY A 233 13.83 -3.32 0.33
CA GLY A 233 12.45 -2.96 0.35
C GLY A 233 11.99 -1.78 -0.46
N LEU A 234 10.71 -1.73 -0.59
CA LEU A 234 9.95 -0.64 -1.20
C LEU A 234 8.99 -0.06 -0.16
N ALA A 235 8.96 1.26 -0.06
CA ALA A 235 7.97 1.95 0.75
C ALA A 235 6.84 2.51 -0.13
N LEU A 236 5.59 2.13 0.19
CA LEU A 236 4.39 2.60 -0.48
C LEU A 236 3.54 3.40 0.52
N THR A 237 3.20 4.64 0.16
CA THR A 237 2.41 5.52 1.03
C THR A 237 1.32 6.23 0.23
N ASN A 238 0.06 6.12 0.67
CA ASN A 238 -1.09 6.68 -0.03
C ASN A 238 -1.19 6.19 -1.48
N VAL A 239 -1.09 4.88 -1.70
CA VAL A 239 -1.09 4.26 -3.02
C VAL A 239 -2.39 3.48 -3.22
N GLU A 240 -2.95 3.56 -4.41
CA GLU A 240 -4.08 2.74 -4.83
C GLU A 240 -3.64 1.67 -5.83
N PHE A 241 -4.03 0.43 -5.57
CA PHE A 241 -3.97 -0.67 -6.52
C PHE A 241 -5.39 -1.05 -6.91
N VAL A 242 -5.73 -0.91 -8.18
CA VAL A 242 -7.09 -1.16 -8.67
C VAL A 242 -7.08 -2.02 -9.93
N SER A 243 -8.04 -2.94 -10.04
CA SER A 243 -8.23 -3.78 -11.21
C SER A 243 -9.73 -3.92 -11.55
N ASP A 244 -10.02 -4.37 -12.75
CA ASP A 244 -11.38 -4.66 -13.25
C ASP A 244 -11.95 -5.99 -12.73
N ARG A 245 -11.27 -6.68 -11.83
CA ARG A 245 -11.68 -7.95 -11.22
C ARG A 245 -11.58 -9.19 -12.15
N ASP A 246 -11.03 -9.05 -13.33
CA ASP A 246 -10.68 -10.20 -14.17
C ASP A 246 -9.30 -10.74 -13.75
N PRO A 247 -9.15 -12.04 -13.39
CA PRO A 247 -7.85 -12.61 -13.00
C PRO A 247 -6.81 -12.58 -14.13
N ARG A 248 -7.26 -12.42 -15.37
CA ARG A 248 -6.35 -12.24 -16.51
C ARG A 248 -5.80 -10.82 -16.58
N THR A 249 -6.48 -9.86 -15.95
CA THR A 249 -5.98 -8.48 -15.82
C THR A 249 -4.99 -8.35 -14.68
N THR A 250 -5.31 -8.85 -13.48
CA THR A 250 -4.43 -8.74 -12.32
C THR A 250 -4.46 -10.01 -11.47
N VAL A 251 -3.33 -10.69 -11.42
CA VAL A 251 -3.12 -11.85 -10.55
C VAL A 251 -2.64 -11.42 -9.16
N ASN A 252 -1.68 -10.48 -9.09
CA ASN A 252 -1.22 -9.92 -7.82
C ASN A 252 -1.08 -8.40 -7.89
N HIS A 253 -1.46 -7.71 -6.83
CA HIS A 253 -1.06 -6.31 -6.67
C HIS A 253 0.39 -6.19 -6.21
N ILE A 254 0.79 -6.97 -5.20
CA ILE A 254 2.17 -7.06 -4.77
C ILE A 254 2.56 -8.54 -4.69
N ARG A 255 3.69 -8.87 -5.28
CA ARG A 255 4.35 -10.17 -5.14
C ARG A 255 5.80 -9.97 -4.76
N VAL A 256 6.23 -10.61 -3.67
CA VAL A 256 7.65 -10.68 -3.27
C VAL A 256 8.06 -12.14 -3.33
N ASP A 257 8.98 -12.50 -4.22
CA ASP A 257 9.29 -13.89 -4.53
C ASP A 257 10.74 -14.31 -4.19
N GLY A 258 11.36 -13.63 -3.24
CA GLY A 258 12.72 -13.95 -2.81
C GLY A 258 13.14 -13.16 -1.58
N ALA A 259 14.36 -13.46 -1.09
CA ALA A 259 14.93 -12.78 0.05
C ALA A 259 15.03 -11.28 -0.19
N SER A 260 14.55 -10.50 0.77
CA SER A 260 14.55 -9.05 0.73
C SER A 260 14.64 -8.45 2.13
N ASN A 261 14.82 -7.14 2.23
CA ASN A 261 14.85 -6.46 3.51
C ASN A 261 13.46 -5.93 3.88
N ASP A 262 13.22 -4.64 3.70
CA ASP A 262 12.10 -3.94 4.33
C ASP A 262 11.01 -3.58 3.32
N TRP A 263 9.80 -3.97 3.61
CA TRP A 263 8.62 -3.59 2.84
C TRP A 263 7.63 -2.87 3.75
N TRP A 264 7.33 -1.61 3.44
CA TRP A 264 6.45 -0.79 4.26
C TRP A 264 5.29 -0.22 3.45
N LEU A 265 4.07 -0.56 3.87
CA LEU A 265 2.82 -0.14 3.25
C LEU A 265 2.00 0.68 4.25
N THR A 266 1.73 1.93 3.90
CA THR A 266 0.96 2.84 4.77
C THR A 266 -0.15 3.54 3.98
N ASN A 267 -1.39 3.44 4.44
CA ASN A 267 -2.57 3.97 3.75
C ASN A 267 -2.69 3.47 2.30
N VAL A 268 -2.56 2.16 2.09
CA VAL A 268 -2.63 1.56 0.75
C VAL A 268 -3.96 0.86 0.57
N TRP A 269 -4.57 1.06 -0.59
CA TRP A 269 -5.80 0.40 -1.01
C TRP A 269 -5.50 -0.64 -2.08
N PHE A 270 -6.07 -1.84 -1.90
CA PHE A 270 -5.96 -2.95 -2.84
C PHE A 270 -7.36 -3.41 -3.23
N GLU A 271 -7.65 -3.40 -4.54
CA GLU A 271 -8.97 -3.76 -5.06
C GLU A 271 -8.86 -4.54 -6.37
N GLY A 272 -9.48 -5.71 -6.43
CA GLY A 272 -9.77 -6.44 -7.67
C GLY A 272 -8.75 -7.49 -8.11
N ALA A 273 -7.61 -7.69 -7.45
CA ALA A 273 -6.66 -8.75 -7.79
C ALA A 273 -7.16 -10.13 -7.33
N GLU A 274 -6.65 -11.20 -7.95
CA GLU A 274 -6.88 -12.57 -7.48
C GLU A 274 -6.32 -12.75 -6.06
N ILE A 275 -5.01 -12.47 -5.89
CA ILE A 275 -4.34 -12.41 -4.60
C ILE A 275 -3.78 -10.99 -4.47
N ALA A 276 -4.24 -10.21 -3.49
CA ALA A 276 -3.76 -8.84 -3.38
C ALA A 276 -2.27 -8.81 -3.04
N LEU A 277 -1.84 -9.52 -2.00
CA LEU A 277 -0.44 -9.58 -1.59
C LEU A 277 0.02 -11.03 -1.45
N SER A 278 1.11 -11.40 -2.12
CA SER A 278 1.79 -12.69 -2.01
C SER A 278 3.23 -12.43 -1.56
N ILE A 279 3.55 -12.76 -0.31
CA ILE A 279 4.77 -12.31 0.37
C ILE A 279 5.68 -13.49 0.71
N GLY A 280 6.79 -13.56 0.01
CA GLY A 280 7.83 -14.56 0.19
C GLY A 280 7.63 -15.83 -0.65
N ASP A 281 8.60 -16.71 -0.53
CA ASP A 281 8.67 -18.04 -1.16
C ASP A 281 9.42 -18.99 -0.22
N LEU A 282 8.92 -20.19 0.03
CA LEU A 282 9.52 -21.13 0.98
C LEU A 282 10.94 -21.60 0.59
N LYS A 283 11.30 -21.53 -0.69
CA LYS A 283 12.62 -21.94 -1.18
C LYS A 283 13.59 -20.78 -1.34
N ARG A 284 13.06 -19.61 -1.70
CA ARG A 284 13.85 -18.41 -2.03
C ARG A 284 13.86 -17.38 -0.91
N GLY A 285 13.09 -17.61 0.16
CA GLY A 285 12.95 -16.69 1.27
C GLY A 285 11.96 -15.56 1.02
N GLY A 286 12.01 -14.53 1.84
CA GLY A 286 11.12 -13.40 1.77
C GLY A 286 11.66 -12.20 2.56
N PRO A 287 10.83 -11.19 2.80
CA PRO A 287 11.24 -10.00 3.54
C PRO A 287 11.73 -10.33 4.96
N SER A 288 12.80 -9.67 5.38
CA SER A 288 13.20 -9.67 6.79
C SER A 288 12.19 -8.90 7.65
N GLN A 289 11.58 -7.86 7.08
CA GLN A 289 10.51 -7.08 7.69
C GLN A 289 9.45 -6.73 6.64
N PHE A 290 8.20 -6.91 7.02
CA PHE A 290 7.06 -6.53 6.20
C PHE A 290 6.02 -5.87 7.09
N GLY A 291 5.66 -4.63 6.79
CA GLY A 291 4.70 -3.87 7.55
C GLY A 291 3.53 -3.34 6.71
N MET A 292 2.31 -3.55 7.20
CA MET A 292 1.10 -2.91 6.69
C MET A 292 0.44 -2.11 7.81
N SER A 293 0.12 -0.84 7.54
CA SER A 293 -0.64 -0.03 8.48
C SER A 293 -1.70 0.83 7.78
N ASN A 294 -2.90 0.87 8.37
CA ASN A 294 -4.04 1.64 7.86
C ASN A 294 -4.38 1.28 6.40
N CYS A 295 -4.34 0.01 6.05
CA CYS A 295 -4.58 -0.46 4.69
C CYS A 295 -6.00 -1.03 4.53
N LYS A 296 -6.53 -0.98 3.31
CA LYS A 296 -7.74 -1.69 2.91
C LYS A 296 -7.40 -2.74 1.85
N VAL A 297 -7.93 -3.95 2.03
CA VAL A 297 -7.68 -5.07 1.12
C VAL A 297 -9.01 -5.66 0.68
N ALA A 298 -9.31 -5.61 -0.62
CA ALA A 298 -10.47 -6.22 -1.24
C ALA A 298 -10.01 -7.11 -2.40
N ALA A 299 -9.62 -8.34 -2.09
CA ALA A 299 -9.17 -9.33 -3.06
C ALA A 299 -10.30 -10.27 -3.48
N ARG A 300 -10.11 -10.98 -4.59
CA ARG A 300 -11.05 -11.95 -5.10
C ARG A 300 -10.90 -13.33 -4.45
N ASP A 301 -9.68 -13.76 -4.13
CA ASP A 301 -9.40 -15.07 -3.54
C ASP A 301 -8.65 -14.97 -2.21
N VAL A 302 -7.51 -14.30 -2.17
CA VAL A 302 -6.72 -14.12 -0.95
C VAL A 302 -6.31 -12.66 -0.78
N GLY A 303 -6.61 -12.09 0.37
CA GLY A 303 -6.20 -10.73 0.71
C GLY A 303 -4.68 -10.65 0.91
N VAL A 304 -4.18 -11.30 1.95
CA VAL A 304 -2.75 -11.34 2.26
C VAL A 304 -2.30 -12.79 2.42
N ASP A 305 -1.36 -13.22 1.58
CA ASP A 305 -0.73 -14.54 1.61
C ASP A 305 0.71 -14.38 2.12
N LEU A 306 0.94 -14.65 3.40
CA LEU A 306 2.26 -14.61 4.04
C LEU A 306 2.90 -16.00 3.93
N ILE A 307 3.75 -16.19 2.93
CA ILE A 307 4.44 -17.46 2.64
C ILE A 307 5.77 -17.55 3.38
N TYR A 308 6.52 -16.45 3.38
CA TYR A 308 7.80 -16.35 4.10
C TYR A 308 8.09 -14.90 4.48
N CYS A 309 8.17 -14.63 5.78
CA CYS A 309 8.57 -13.33 6.31
C CYS A 309 9.03 -13.50 7.76
N ARG A 310 10.16 -12.89 8.12
CA ARG A 310 10.72 -13.07 9.48
C ARG A 310 9.94 -12.35 10.57
N GLN A 311 9.45 -11.15 10.29
CA GLN A 311 8.76 -10.30 11.27
C GLN A 311 7.64 -9.50 10.59
N PRO A 312 6.55 -10.16 10.16
CA PRO A 312 5.41 -9.46 9.59
C PRO A 312 4.70 -8.64 10.67
N TYR A 313 4.29 -7.43 10.29
CA TYR A 313 3.55 -6.50 11.15
C TYR A 313 2.31 -6.00 10.41
N LEU A 314 1.13 -6.29 10.94
CA LEU A 314 -0.16 -5.88 10.37
C LEU A 314 -0.91 -5.05 11.42
N ALA A 315 -1.27 -3.81 11.09
CA ALA A 315 -1.99 -2.93 12.02
C ALA A 315 -3.09 -2.12 11.34
N ASN A 316 -4.28 -2.09 11.92
CA ASN A 316 -5.42 -1.34 11.40
C ASN A 316 -5.71 -1.68 9.92
N VAL A 317 -5.78 -2.96 9.59
CA VAL A 317 -6.07 -3.43 8.23
C VAL A 317 -7.54 -3.85 8.14
N ILE A 318 -8.23 -3.33 7.13
CA ILE A 318 -9.62 -3.68 6.83
C ILE A 318 -9.61 -4.63 5.64
N PHE A 319 -10.18 -5.83 5.83
CA PHE A 319 -10.43 -6.79 4.77
C PHE A 319 -11.89 -6.68 4.34
N ASP A 320 -12.08 -6.42 3.06
CA ASP A 320 -13.41 -6.22 2.48
C ASP A 320 -13.61 -7.21 1.33
N LYS A 321 -14.85 -7.56 1.07
CA LYS A 321 -15.18 -8.39 -0.08
C LYS A 321 -15.28 -7.52 -1.34
N ASP A 322 -14.69 -8.00 -2.41
CA ASP A 322 -14.73 -7.30 -3.69
C ASP A 322 -15.95 -7.72 -4.55
N LEU A 323 -16.46 -8.93 -4.32
CA LEU A 323 -17.60 -9.52 -5.02
C LEU A 323 -18.50 -10.27 -4.04
N ASP A 324 -19.53 -10.93 -4.57
CA ASP A 324 -20.40 -11.81 -3.78
C ASP A 324 -19.69 -13.05 -3.18
N ARG A 325 -18.46 -13.32 -3.61
CA ARG A 325 -17.60 -14.37 -3.07
C ARG A 325 -16.80 -13.81 -1.89
N ALA A 326 -16.85 -14.49 -0.75
CA ALA A 326 -16.00 -14.18 0.39
C ALA A 326 -14.57 -14.70 0.15
N PRO A 327 -13.57 -13.82 0.10
CA PRO A 327 -12.17 -14.24 -0.01
C PRO A 327 -11.64 -14.77 1.32
N THR A 328 -10.48 -15.41 1.28
CA THR A 328 -9.64 -15.62 2.47
C THR A 328 -8.92 -14.33 2.81
N ASP A 329 -9.19 -13.73 3.97
CA ASP A 329 -8.59 -12.46 4.34
C ASP A 329 -7.07 -12.57 4.48
N ILE A 330 -6.62 -13.54 5.28
CA ILE A 330 -5.19 -13.79 5.55
C ILE A 330 -4.91 -15.28 5.53
N ARG A 331 -3.82 -15.65 4.90
CA ARG A 331 -3.21 -16.96 4.97
C ARG A 331 -1.77 -16.81 5.45
N VAL A 332 -1.38 -17.59 6.45
CA VAL A 332 -0.04 -17.54 7.06
C VAL A 332 0.57 -18.93 7.02
N ASP A 333 1.73 -19.06 6.39
CA ASP A 333 2.50 -20.30 6.45
C ASP A 333 3.22 -20.40 7.80
N PRO A 334 2.98 -21.43 8.63
CA PRO A 334 3.56 -21.51 9.96
C PRO A 334 5.06 -21.80 9.96
N THR A 335 5.59 -22.30 8.85
CA THR A 335 7.04 -22.56 8.71
C THR A 335 7.78 -21.32 8.26
N GLY A 336 7.21 -20.60 7.29
CA GLY A 336 7.83 -19.40 6.72
C GLY A 336 7.57 -18.14 7.54
N CYS A 337 6.50 -18.11 8.33
CA CYS A 337 6.11 -16.99 9.17
C CYS A 337 5.76 -17.43 10.59
N PRO A 338 6.69 -18.05 11.35
CA PRO A 338 6.40 -18.63 12.66
C PRO A 338 6.05 -17.60 13.73
N GLU A 339 6.43 -16.34 13.54
CA GLU A 339 6.20 -15.23 14.46
C GLU A 339 5.81 -13.95 13.71
N GLY A 340 5.11 -13.05 14.37
CA GLY A 340 4.68 -11.79 13.81
C GLY A 340 3.77 -11.01 14.77
N THR A 341 3.24 -9.90 14.27
CA THR A 341 2.32 -9.04 15.04
C THR A 341 1.11 -8.66 14.21
N ALA A 342 -0.08 -8.86 14.78
CA ALA A 342 -1.36 -8.48 14.16
C ALA A 342 -2.19 -7.66 15.16
N ILE A 343 -2.51 -6.42 14.82
CA ILE A 343 -3.22 -5.49 15.69
C ILE A 343 -4.42 -4.88 14.96
N ASN A 344 -5.61 -4.97 15.57
CA ASN A 344 -6.83 -4.34 15.11
C ASN A 344 -7.13 -4.65 13.61
N LEU A 345 -7.20 -5.93 13.28
CA LEU A 345 -7.62 -6.40 11.97
C LEU A 345 -9.15 -6.49 11.94
N ILE A 346 -9.75 -5.97 10.89
CA ILE A 346 -11.19 -5.90 10.72
C ILE A 346 -11.58 -6.63 9.46
N SER A 347 -12.44 -7.64 9.54
CA SER A 347 -13.04 -8.30 8.39
C SER A 347 -14.49 -7.86 8.22
N THR A 348 -14.88 -7.57 6.98
CA THR A 348 -16.29 -7.41 6.59
C THR A 348 -16.83 -8.68 5.90
N ASN A 349 -15.99 -9.70 5.77
CA ASN A 349 -16.36 -11.02 5.25
C ASN A 349 -17.09 -11.85 6.31
N ALA A 350 -17.79 -12.89 5.87
CA ALA A 350 -18.52 -13.77 6.79
C ALA A 350 -17.61 -14.57 7.74
N ASP A 351 -16.39 -14.86 7.31
CA ASP A 351 -15.37 -15.55 8.09
C ASP A 351 -14.42 -14.53 8.70
N ASP A 352 -14.61 -14.24 9.97
CA ASP A 352 -13.73 -13.38 10.74
C ASP A 352 -12.30 -13.92 10.80
N ILE A 353 -11.37 -13.00 10.98
CA ILE A 353 -9.98 -13.32 11.24
C ILE A 353 -9.90 -13.93 12.64
N ARG A 354 -9.87 -15.25 12.70
CA ARG A 354 -9.83 -16.01 13.95
C ARG A 354 -8.40 -16.12 14.50
N PRO A 355 -8.24 -16.26 15.81
CA PRO A 355 -6.92 -16.49 16.42
C PRO A 355 -6.14 -17.63 15.76
N GLY A 356 -6.81 -18.71 15.38
CA GLY A 356 -6.20 -19.89 14.76
C GLY A 356 -5.64 -19.70 13.33
N VAL A 357 -5.81 -18.53 12.73
CA VAL A 357 -5.15 -18.18 11.46
C VAL A 357 -3.65 -17.94 11.68
N PHE A 358 -3.28 -17.46 12.86
CA PHE A 358 -1.89 -17.11 13.18
C PHE A 358 -1.21 -18.23 13.96
N PRO A 359 0.05 -18.55 13.65
CA PRO A 359 0.89 -19.46 14.45
C PRO A 359 1.04 -18.98 15.92
N ASP A 360 1.34 -19.91 16.82
CA ASP A 360 1.45 -19.64 18.27
C ASP A 360 2.50 -18.57 18.63
N GLY A 361 3.51 -18.34 17.78
CA GLY A 361 4.54 -17.30 17.99
C GLY A 361 4.06 -15.87 17.72
N TRP A 362 2.83 -15.69 17.22
CA TRP A 362 2.31 -14.37 16.90
C TRP A 362 1.73 -13.64 18.11
N THR A 363 1.96 -12.35 18.16
CA THR A 363 1.20 -11.44 19.03
C THR A 363 -0.02 -10.91 18.29
N VAL A 364 -1.22 -11.30 18.74
CA VAL A 364 -2.48 -10.91 18.09
C VAL A 364 -3.34 -10.11 19.05
N ILE A 365 -3.69 -8.87 18.67
CA ILE A 365 -4.61 -8.01 19.40
C ILE A 365 -5.69 -7.56 18.40
N SER A 366 -6.82 -8.23 18.41
CA SER A 366 -7.88 -7.98 17.42
C SER A 366 -9.26 -8.17 18.03
N ARG A 367 -10.29 -8.23 17.21
CA ARG A 367 -11.68 -8.51 17.60
C ARG A 367 -12.13 -9.80 16.94
N ASP A 368 -12.97 -10.54 17.63
CA ASP A 368 -13.73 -11.64 17.04
C ASP A 368 -15.01 -11.13 16.36
N SER A 369 -15.78 -12.05 15.77
CA SER A 369 -17.09 -11.76 15.16
C SER A 369 -18.11 -11.12 16.11
N MET A 370 -17.89 -11.27 17.41
CA MET A 370 -18.73 -10.70 18.46
C MET A 370 -18.22 -9.32 18.90
N HIS A 371 -17.24 -8.77 18.21
CA HIS A 371 -16.54 -7.52 18.57
C HIS A 371 -15.84 -7.57 19.93
N THR A 372 -15.51 -8.77 20.39
CA THR A 372 -14.78 -8.96 21.64
C THR A 372 -13.28 -8.89 21.36
N PRO A 373 -12.55 -7.93 21.97
CA PRO A 373 -11.09 -7.91 21.83
C PRO A 373 -10.48 -9.18 22.44
N TYR A 374 -9.53 -9.76 21.73
CA TYR A 374 -8.75 -10.87 22.27
C TYR A 374 -7.25 -10.59 22.15
N PHE A 375 -6.47 -11.28 22.96
CA PHE A 375 -5.02 -11.26 22.95
C PHE A 375 -4.52 -12.70 22.88
N ALA A 376 -3.72 -13.00 21.87
CA ALA A 376 -3.02 -14.29 21.76
C ALA A 376 -1.52 -14.06 22.01
N GLY A 377 -0.97 -14.74 22.99
CA GLY A 377 0.41 -14.61 23.44
C GLY A 377 0.52 -14.45 24.96
N THR A 378 1.70 -14.17 25.46
CA THR A 378 1.94 -13.89 26.88
C THR A 378 1.77 -12.40 27.16
N MET A 379 0.85 -12.06 28.08
CA MET A 379 0.69 -10.70 28.57
C MET A 379 1.46 -10.53 29.88
N VAL A 380 2.42 -9.62 29.91
CA VAL A 380 3.16 -9.25 31.13
C VAL A 380 2.61 -7.91 31.61
N GLY A 381 1.93 -7.94 32.77
CA GLY A 381 1.49 -6.74 33.47
C GLY A 381 2.56 -6.31 34.47
N ARG A 382 2.81 -5.01 34.58
CA ARG A 382 3.69 -4.41 35.58
C ARG A 382 2.99 -3.22 36.18
N ALA A 383 2.94 -3.16 37.50
CA ALA A 383 2.42 -1.99 38.22
C ALA A 383 3.25 -0.74 37.90
N GLY A 384 2.59 0.36 37.60
CA GLY A 384 3.25 1.64 37.27
C GLY A 384 3.76 2.37 38.53
N ALA A 385 3.19 2.03 39.71
CA ALA A 385 3.58 2.52 41.04
C ALA A 385 3.37 1.41 42.08
N SER A 386 3.96 1.56 43.24
CA SER A 386 3.90 0.55 44.30
C SER A 386 2.49 0.27 44.85
N ASP A 387 1.56 1.18 44.63
CA ASP A 387 0.15 1.13 45.03
C ASP A 387 -0.83 1.00 43.87
N ALA A 388 -0.32 0.90 42.62
CA ALA A 388 -1.14 0.73 41.43
C ALA A 388 -1.40 -0.75 41.16
N ASP A 389 -2.64 -1.08 40.80
CA ASP A 389 -2.98 -2.43 40.34
C ASP A 389 -2.27 -2.77 39.03
N ILE A 390 -1.88 -4.03 38.89
CA ILE A 390 -1.33 -4.56 37.62
C ILE A 390 -2.44 -4.72 36.57
N PHE A 391 -3.64 -5.12 37.02
CA PHE A 391 -4.79 -5.33 36.15
C PHE A 391 -6.07 -5.02 36.97
N GLN A 392 -7.05 -4.42 36.28
CA GLN A 392 -8.39 -4.19 36.87
C GLN A 392 -9.48 -4.71 35.92
N ALA A 393 -10.43 -5.45 36.48
CA ALA A 393 -11.71 -5.74 35.84
C ALA A 393 -12.76 -4.76 36.37
N GLN A 394 -13.26 -3.87 35.49
CA GLN A 394 -14.22 -2.84 35.85
C GLN A 394 -15.62 -3.17 35.32
N GLY A 395 -16.65 -2.77 36.08
CA GLY A 395 -18.03 -2.80 35.63
C GLY A 395 -18.39 -1.63 34.66
N PRO A 396 -19.62 -1.61 34.12
CA PRO A 396 -20.10 -0.49 33.29
C PRO A 396 -20.08 0.86 34.01
N ASP A 397 -20.18 0.85 35.32
CA ASP A 397 -20.07 1.99 36.21
C ASP A 397 -18.64 2.44 36.53
N ARG A 398 -17.65 1.80 35.86
CA ARG A 398 -16.20 1.96 36.06
C ARG A 398 -15.71 1.57 37.47
N ALA A 399 -16.55 1.01 38.34
CA ALA A 399 -16.10 0.48 39.60
C ALA A 399 -15.28 -0.80 39.41
N VAL A 400 -14.17 -0.91 40.10
CA VAL A 400 -13.33 -2.10 40.10
C VAL A 400 -14.12 -3.27 40.68
N ARG A 401 -14.17 -4.39 40.01
CA ARG A 401 -14.83 -5.63 40.43
C ARG A 401 -13.82 -6.67 40.90
N ALA A 402 -12.69 -6.71 40.25
CA ALA A 402 -11.56 -7.54 40.58
C ALA A 402 -10.26 -6.89 40.11
N ALA A 403 -9.17 -7.20 40.79
CA ALA A 403 -7.86 -6.68 40.41
C ALA A 403 -6.75 -7.71 40.67
N ILE A 404 -5.61 -7.49 39.99
CA ILE A 404 -4.32 -8.03 40.40
C ILE A 404 -3.53 -6.87 40.98
N LEU A 405 -3.28 -6.91 42.29
CA LEU A 405 -2.58 -5.86 43.02
C LEU A 405 -1.10 -5.78 42.63
N ALA A 406 -0.42 -4.71 42.98
CA ALA A 406 1.03 -4.56 42.80
C ALA A 406 1.84 -5.70 43.44
N SER A 407 1.33 -6.28 44.52
CA SER A 407 1.91 -7.47 45.15
C SER A 407 1.74 -8.78 44.40
N GLY A 408 0.94 -8.80 43.32
CA GLY A 408 0.54 -10.02 42.63
C GLY A 408 -0.67 -10.74 43.26
N ALA A 409 -1.23 -10.23 44.35
CA ALA A 409 -2.41 -10.82 44.96
C ALA A 409 -3.68 -10.57 44.13
N TRP A 410 -4.58 -11.55 44.08
CA TRP A 410 -5.89 -11.42 43.47
C TRP A 410 -6.87 -10.79 44.45
N LEU A 411 -7.51 -9.72 44.06
CA LEU A 411 -8.53 -9.02 44.82
C LEU A 411 -9.90 -9.21 44.18
N SER A 412 -10.92 -9.55 44.94
CA SER A 412 -12.32 -9.44 44.58
C SER A 412 -12.98 -8.42 45.49
N GLU A 413 -13.42 -7.30 44.92
CA GLU A 413 -14.04 -6.19 45.66
C GLU A 413 -15.48 -6.49 46.07
N ARG A 414 -16.07 -7.56 45.54
CA ARG A 414 -17.44 -7.95 45.86
C ARG A 414 -17.48 -9.32 46.53
N PRO A 415 -17.94 -9.42 47.77
CA PRO A 415 -18.08 -10.70 48.46
C PRO A 415 -18.97 -11.71 47.72
N GLU A 416 -20.00 -11.21 47.06
CA GLU A 416 -20.94 -12.01 46.26
C GLU A 416 -20.38 -12.47 44.93
N ALA A 417 -19.30 -11.85 44.41
CA ALA A 417 -18.65 -12.23 43.16
C ALA A 417 -17.61 -13.34 43.34
N GLY A 418 -16.65 -13.16 44.23
CA GLY A 418 -15.63 -14.14 44.60
C GLY A 418 -14.92 -14.84 43.46
N VAL A 419 -14.20 -15.91 43.78
CA VAL A 419 -13.59 -16.81 42.80
C VAL A 419 -14.55 -17.96 42.51
N VAL A 420 -14.85 -18.17 41.21
CA VAL A 420 -15.71 -19.29 40.78
C VAL A 420 -14.84 -20.40 40.20
N LEU A 421 -14.97 -21.60 40.73
CA LEU A 421 -14.26 -22.79 40.25
C LEU A 421 -15.26 -23.80 39.69
N LYS A 422 -14.81 -24.61 38.71
CA LYS A 422 -15.57 -25.72 38.15
C LYS A 422 -14.99 -27.02 38.70
N ASP A 423 -15.84 -27.87 39.25
CA ASP A 423 -15.42 -29.19 39.71
C ASP A 423 -15.28 -30.20 38.56
N THR A 424 -14.73 -31.36 38.85
CA THR A 424 -14.50 -32.44 37.86
C THR A 424 -15.79 -33.06 37.30
N THR A 425 -16.93 -32.80 37.93
CA THR A 425 -18.25 -33.29 37.50
C THR A 425 -19.04 -32.25 36.67
N GLY A 426 -18.44 -31.04 36.49
CA GLY A 426 -19.02 -29.95 35.69
C GLY A 426 -19.85 -28.96 36.52
N GLY A 427 -19.88 -29.07 37.83
CA GLY A 427 -20.53 -28.12 38.74
C GLY A 427 -19.66 -26.87 38.96
N TYR A 428 -20.30 -25.71 39.11
CA TYR A 428 -19.64 -24.45 39.44
C TYR A 428 -19.82 -24.14 40.91
N TRP A 429 -18.76 -23.67 41.54
CA TRP A 429 -18.68 -23.37 42.96
C TRP A 429 -18.04 -22.02 43.16
N ARG A 430 -18.61 -21.19 44.05
CA ARG A 430 -18.01 -19.92 44.46
C ARG A 430 -17.28 -20.12 45.77
N LEU A 431 -16.03 -19.66 45.85
CA LEU A 431 -15.33 -19.52 47.12
C LEU A 431 -15.88 -18.31 47.87
N THR A 432 -16.17 -18.46 49.15
CA THR A 432 -16.67 -17.43 50.06
C THR A 432 -15.77 -17.33 51.27
N VAL A 433 -15.74 -16.15 51.89
CA VAL A 433 -15.03 -15.90 53.13
C VAL A 433 -16.04 -15.33 54.14
N SER A 434 -16.15 -15.96 55.29
CA SER A 434 -17.00 -15.42 56.38
C SER A 434 -16.38 -14.18 57.02
N PRO A 435 -17.14 -13.38 57.81
CA PRO A 435 -16.58 -12.24 58.53
C PRO A 435 -15.45 -12.62 59.49
N GLU A 436 -15.40 -13.88 59.95
CA GLU A 436 -14.36 -14.44 60.80
C GLU A 436 -13.16 -14.99 60.03
N GLY A 437 -13.17 -14.87 58.68
CA GLY A 437 -12.07 -15.32 57.81
C GLY A 437 -12.11 -16.79 57.43
N ALA A 438 -13.20 -17.52 57.72
CA ALA A 438 -13.34 -18.93 57.31
C ALA A 438 -13.68 -19.06 55.82
N LEU A 439 -12.96 -19.94 55.11
CA LEU A 439 -13.25 -20.28 53.74
C LEU A 439 -14.45 -21.23 53.63
N GLY A 440 -15.37 -20.90 52.75
CA GLY A 440 -16.51 -21.73 52.44
C GLY A 440 -16.68 -21.86 50.90
N THR A 441 -17.62 -22.73 50.51
CA THR A 441 -18.00 -22.87 49.09
C THR A 441 -19.51 -22.79 48.98
N ALA A 442 -20.01 -22.09 47.95
CA ALA A 442 -21.41 -22.03 47.60
C ALA A 442 -21.64 -22.66 46.22
N PRO A 443 -22.58 -23.61 46.04
CA PRO A 443 -22.87 -24.20 44.75
C PRO A 443 -23.60 -23.21 43.83
N LEU A 444 -23.18 -23.12 42.56
CA LEU A 444 -23.78 -22.27 41.52
C LEU A 444 -24.52 -23.06 40.43
N GLY A 445 -24.52 -24.40 40.56
CA GLY A 445 -25.14 -25.28 39.57
C GLY A 445 -24.22 -25.70 38.44
N ARG A 446 -24.80 -26.29 37.37
CA ARG A 446 -24.02 -26.80 36.21
C ARG A 446 -23.94 -25.85 35.02
N GLN A 447 -24.73 -24.80 35.02
CA GLN A 447 -24.64 -23.77 33.95
C GLN A 447 -23.59 -22.74 34.33
N ARG A 448 -22.82 -22.29 33.37
CA ARG A 448 -21.83 -21.23 33.58
C ARG A 448 -22.54 -20.01 34.16
N PRO A 449 -22.14 -19.52 35.33
CA PRO A 449 -22.72 -18.33 35.92
C PRO A 449 -22.55 -17.14 34.97
N ARG A 450 -23.65 -16.41 34.76
CA ARG A 450 -23.64 -15.11 34.09
C ARG A 450 -23.60 -14.05 35.16
N GLY A 451 -22.59 -13.19 35.09
CA GLY A 451 -22.40 -12.10 36.06
C GLY A 451 -23.40 -10.96 35.88
#